data_385f89cf8b6bd8a33ea5dcdbfc2f5e95
#
_entry.id   385f89cf8b6bd8a33ea5dcdbfc2f5e95
#
_cell.length_a   1.000
_cell.length_b   1.000
_cell.length_c   1.000
_cell.angle_alpha   90.00
_cell.angle_beta   90.00
_cell.angle_gamma   90.00
#
_symmetry.space_group_name_H-M   'P 1'
#
loop_
_entity.id
_entity.type
_entity.pdbx_description
1 polymer ?
#
loop_
_entity_poly.entity_id
_entity_poly.type
_entity_poly.pdbx_seq_one_letter_code
_entity_poly.pdbx_strand_id
1 'polypeptide(L)'
;GLDVHDMEDFGEQYVGYTEADPKDKNTFGLKSLRLGKELEAGFVLTVEPGIYIIPDLIDMWKAEKKNQEFINYDLLEDYRNFSGIRIEDNFLIEENGFRLLGPELVKTVDEIEEIRKQSLS
;
A
#
# COMPACT_ATOMS: atom_id res chain seq x y z
N GLY A 1 -12.29 2.62 -6.28
CA GLY A 1 -12.40 1.21 -6.61
C GLY A 1 -13.09 0.42 -5.51
N LEU A 2 -13.42 -0.81 -5.76
CA LEU A 2 -13.92 -1.72 -4.73
C LEU A 2 -12.74 -2.13 -3.85
N ASP A 3 -12.96 -2.07 -2.55
CA ASP A 3 -11.99 -2.50 -1.55
C ASP A 3 -12.29 -3.98 -1.25
N VAL A 4 -11.63 -4.87 -1.98
CA VAL A 4 -11.84 -6.33 -1.87
C VAL A 4 -10.69 -6.94 -1.08
N HIS A 5 -11.03 -7.62 0.02
CA HIS A 5 -10.07 -8.28 0.91
C HIS A 5 -10.48 -9.73 1.13
N ASP A 6 -10.41 -10.52 0.07
CA ASP A 6 -11.04 -11.83 -0.04
C ASP A 6 -10.87 -12.72 1.20
N MET A 7 -9.65 -13.02 1.60
CA MET A 7 -9.44 -13.95 2.71
C MET A 7 -9.68 -13.29 4.07
N GLU A 8 -9.25 -12.03 4.27
CA GLU A 8 -9.40 -11.30 5.52
C GLU A 8 -10.87 -11.02 5.85
N ASP A 9 -11.71 -10.78 4.85
CA ASP A 9 -13.13 -10.49 5.04
C ASP A 9 -13.91 -11.68 5.63
N PHE A 10 -13.36 -12.90 5.51
CA PHE A 10 -13.88 -14.10 6.19
C PHE A 10 -13.38 -14.25 7.63
N GLY A 11 -12.34 -13.53 8.02
CA GLY A 11 -11.76 -13.51 9.36
C GLY A 11 -10.23 -13.44 9.36
N GLU A 12 -9.68 -12.75 10.37
CA GLU A 12 -8.23 -12.54 10.50
C GLU A 12 -7.42 -13.86 10.52
N GLN A 13 -8.02 -14.97 11.00
CA GLN A 13 -7.39 -16.28 11.03
C GLN A 13 -7.07 -16.84 9.64
N TYR A 14 -7.83 -16.47 8.60
CA TYR A 14 -7.59 -16.95 7.23
C TYR A 14 -6.37 -16.33 6.58
N VAL A 15 -5.93 -15.18 7.07
CA VAL A 15 -4.72 -14.51 6.63
C VAL A 15 -3.55 -14.66 7.60
N GLY A 16 -3.67 -15.58 8.57
CA GLY A 16 -2.58 -16.06 9.40
C GLY A 16 -2.51 -15.52 10.82
N TYR A 17 -3.35 -14.59 11.22
CA TYR A 17 -3.41 -14.13 12.61
C TYR A 17 -4.03 -15.19 13.51
N THR A 18 -3.53 -15.29 14.73
CA THR A 18 -3.98 -16.26 15.73
C THR A 18 -4.16 -15.59 17.10
N GLU A 19 -4.72 -16.31 18.08
CA GLU A 19 -4.77 -15.81 19.46
C GLU A 19 -3.37 -15.60 20.06
N ALA A 20 -2.39 -16.42 19.65
CA ALA A 20 -1.01 -16.32 20.10
C ALA A 20 -0.23 -15.20 19.38
N ASP A 21 -0.62 -14.88 18.15
CA ASP A 21 -0.03 -13.81 17.32
C ASP A 21 -1.15 -12.97 16.69
N PRO A 22 -1.78 -12.10 17.49
CA PRO A 22 -2.92 -11.31 17.04
C PRO A 22 -2.47 -10.14 16.17
N LYS A 23 -3.36 -9.69 15.29
CA LYS A 23 -3.15 -8.48 14.49
C LYS A 23 -2.94 -7.26 15.40
N ASP A 24 -1.88 -6.49 15.13
CA ASP A 24 -1.68 -5.20 15.81
C ASP A 24 -2.73 -4.19 15.32
N LYS A 25 -3.65 -3.82 16.22
CA LYS A 25 -4.75 -2.90 15.93
C LYS A 25 -4.45 -1.45 16.30
N ASN A 26 -3.29 -1.18 16.88
CA ASN A 26 -2.97 0.11 17.49
C ASN A 26 -1.86 0.86 16.76
N THR A 27 -0.84 0.16 16.27
CA THR A 27 0.30 0.79 15.62
C THR A 27 -0.08 1.25 14.22
N PHE A 28 0.13 2.54 13.94
CA PHE A 28 -0.09 3.11 12.62
C PHE A 28 0.74 2.36 11.56
N GLY A 29 0.08 1.97 10.46
CA GLY A 29 0.65 1.11 9.42
C GLY A 29 0.37 -0.37 9.70
N LEU A 30 0.81 -0.91 10.83
CA LEU A 30 0.63 -2.34 11.16
C LEU A 30 -0.84 -2.73 11.33
N LYS A 31 -1.69 -1.83 11.85
CA LYS A 31 -3.13 -2.06 11.96
C LYS A 31 -3.82 -2.36 10.63
N SER A 32 -3.21 -1.94 9.53
CA SER A 32 -3.72 -2.16 8.17
C SER A 32 -3.00 -3.30 7.44
N LEU A 33 -2.04 -3.97 8.09
CA LEU A 33 -1.36 -5.13 7.52
C LEU A 33 -2.33 -6.32 7.48
N ARG A 34 -2.56 -6.87 6.30
CA ARG A 34 -3.58 -7.90 6.09
C ARG A 34 -3.04 -9.31 6.05
N LEU A 35 -1.79 -9.51 5.64
CA LEU A 35 -1.13 -10.81 5.67
C LEU A 35 -0.32 -10.95 6.95
N GLY A 36 -0.73 -11.87 7.83
CA GLY A 36 -0.14 -12.15 9.13
C GLY A 36 0.63 -13.46 9.19
N LYS A 37 1.10 -13.98 8.05
CA LYS A 37 1.89 -15.21 8.01
C LYS A 37 3.03 -15.13 7.00
N GLU A 38 4.01 -16.02 7.19
CA GLU A 38 5.14 -16.18 6.27
C GLU A 38 4.66 -16.57 4.87
N LEU A 39 5.35 -16.06 3.85
CA LEU A 39 5.03 -16.37 2.47
C LEU A 39 5.45 -17.80 2.13
N GLU A 40 4.56 -18.53 1.49
CA GLU A 40 4.77 -19.90 1.03
C GLU A 40 4.54 -19.99 -0.48
N ALA A 41 5.24 -20.91 -1.13
CA ALA A 41 5.03 -21.18 -2.55
C ALA A 41 3.56 -21.58 -2.82
N GLY A 42 2.98 -21.00 -3.85
CA GLY A 42 1.57 -21.15 -4.20
C GLY A 42 0.66 -20.03 -3.69
N PHE A 43 1.15 -19.13 -2.82
CA PHE A 43 0.37 -17.95 -2.42
C PHE A 43 0.23 -16.97 -3.57
N VAL A 44 -0.96 -16.44 -3.71
CA VAL A 44 -1.27 -15.30 -4.58
C VAL A 44 -1.62 -14.11 -3.70
N LEU A 45 -0.93 -13.01 -3.91
CA LEU A 45 -1.14 -11.78 -3.14
C LEU A 45 -0.95 -10.54 -4.02
N THR A 46 -1.50 -9.42 -3.55
CA THR A 46 -1.22 -8.10 -4.10
C THR A 46 -0.04 -7.46 -3.36
N VAL A 47 0.76 -6.68 -4.07
CA VAL A 47 1.77 -5.79 -3.51
C VAL A 47 1.39 -4.37 -3.89
N GLU A 48 1.03 -3.57 -2.91
CA GLU A 48 0.29 -2.31 -3.08
C GLU A 48 0.98 -1.11 -2.41
N PRO A 49 2.25 -0.79 -2.72
CA PRO A 49 2.88 0.39 -2.13
C PRO A 49 2.15 1.67 -2.56
N GLY A 50 1.90 2.55 -1.59
CA GLY A 50 1.20 3.81 -1.83
C GLY A 50 1.68 4.94 -0.94
N ILE A 51 1.50 6.16 -1.44
CA ILE A 51 1.72 7.41 -0.69
C ILE A 51 0.38 8.14 -0.61
N TYR A 52 -0.02 8.52 0.59
CA TYR A 52 -1.29 9.17 0.86
C TYR A 52 -1.09 10.46 1.62
N ILE A 53 -1.60 11.54 1.07
CA ILE A 53 -1.57 12.88 1.67
C ILE A 53 -2.89 13.09 2.39
N ILE A 54 -2.87 13.02 3.71
CA ILE A 54 -4.07 13.13 4.56
C ILE A 54 -3.92 14.41 5.40
N PRO A 55 -4.57 15.52 5.03
CA PRO A 55 -4.38 16.82 5.68
C PRO A 55 -4.54 16.78 7.20
N ASP A 56 -5.60 16.15 7.70
CA ASP A 56 -5.87 16.06 9.14
C ASP A 56 -4.75 15.31 9.89
N LEU A 57 -4.20 14.26 9.28
CA LEU A 57 -3.09 13.50 9.85
C LEU A 57 -1.79 14.31 9.87
N ILE A 58 -1.55 15.09 8.82
CA ILE A 58 -0.40 16.00 8.73
C ILE A 58 -0.48 17.04 9.85
N ASP A 59 -1.64 17.68 10.03
CA ASP A 59 -1.84 18.68 11.07
C ASP A 59 -1.63 18.11 12.47
N MET A 60 -2.19 16.93 12.73
CA MET A 60 -2.02 16.24 14.02
C MET A 60 -0.55 15.92 14.27
N TRP A 61 0.14 15.31 13.32
CA TRP A 61 1.55 14.92 13.48
C TRP A 61 2.49 16.12 13.55
N LYS A 62 2.21 17.21 12.81
CA LYS A 62 2.95 18.48 12.90
C LYS A 62 2.82 19.08 14.30
N ALA A 63 1.62 19.10 14.88
CA ALA A 63 1.38 19.60 16.24
C ALA A 63 2.10 18.75 17.30
N GLU A 64 2.14 17.42 17.11
CA GLU A 64 2.84 16.48 17.99
C GLU A 64 4.37 16.43 17.74
N LYS A 65 4.88 17.11 16.71
CA LYS A 65 6.28 17.04 16.25
C LYS A 65 6.72 15.61 15.92
N LYS A 66 5.80 14.77 15.47
CA LYS A 66 6.04 13.36 15.17
C LYS A 66 6.91 13.23 13.93
N ASN A 67 7.97 12.41 14.03
CA ASN A 67 8.91 12.12 12.94
C ASN A 67 9.46 13.37 12.22
N GLN A 68 9.62 14.47 12.95
CA GLN A 68 10.05 15.76 12.37
C GLN A 68 11.45 15.71 11.74
N GLU A 69 12.28 14.73 12.12
CA GLU A 69 13.59 14.48 11.51
C GLU A 69 13.52 13.82 10.12
N PHE A 70 12.36 13.24 9.77
CA PHE A 70 12.14 12.54 8.50
C PHE A 70 11.11 13.24 7.62
N ILE A 71 10.18 13.98 8.22
CA ILE A 71 9.06 14.61 7.52
C ILE A 71 9.27 16.11 7.40
N ASN A 72 9.36 16.60 6.17
CA ASN A 72 9.34 18.04 5.91
C ASN A 72 7.88 18.52 5.82
N TYR A 73 7.32 18.93 6.95
CA TYR A 73 5.94 19.37 7.05
C TYR A 73 5.62 20.61 6.23
N ASP A 74 6.62 21.49 5.99
CA ASP A 74 6.39 22.71 5.21
C ASP A 74 6.25 22.40 3.72
N LEU A 75 7.00 21.44 3.20
CA LEU A 75 6.82 20.94 1.85
C LEU A 75 5.51 20.16 1.65
N LEU A 76 4.99 19.51 2.69
CA LEU A 76 3.72 18.79 2.59
C LEU A 76 2.51 19.71 2.37
N GLU A 77 2.62 21.00 2.69
CA GLU A 77 1.54 21.97 2.44
C GLU A 77 1.21 22.07 0.94
N ASP A 78 2.22 21.96 0.06
CA ASP A 78 2.04 22.01 -1.39
C ASP A 78 1.26 20.80 -1.94
N TYR A 79 1.23 19.70 -1.19
CA TYR A 79 0.59 18.45 -1.58
C TYR A 79 -0.79 18.21 -0.96
N ARG A 80 -1.31 19.13 -0.13
CA ARG A 80 -2.58 18.92 0.62
C ARG A 80 -3.75 18.47 -0.25
N ASN A 81 -3.80 18.89 -1.50
CA ASN A 81 -4.88 18.58 -2.42
C ASN A 81 -4.56 17.41 -3.36
N PHE A 82 -3.43 16.76 -3.17
CA PHE A 82 -3.00 15.68 -4.06
C PHE A 82 -3.77 14.37 -3.83
N SER A 83 -4.24 14.12 -2.61
CA SER A 83 -4.87 12.86 -2.18
C SER A 83 -3.85 11.73 -2.03
N GLY A 84 -3.54 11.00 -3.09
CA GLY A 84 -2.54 9.92 -3.02
C GLY A 84 -2.37 9.19 -4.34
N ILE A 85 -1.39 8.28 -4.34
CA ILE A 85 -1.10 7.39 -5.45
C ILE A 85 -0.69 6.02 -4.91
N ARG A 86 -1.16 4.95 -5.55
CA ARG A 86 -0.79 3.56 -5.26
C ARG A 86 -0.41 2.85 -6.55
N ILE A 87 0.60 2.02 -6.48
CA ILE A 87 0.95 1.03 -7.49
C ILE A 87 0.53 -0.32 -6.95
N GLU A 88 -0.12 -1.15 -7.77
CA GLU A 88 -0.62 -2.45 -7.34
C GLU A 88 -0.35 -3.50 -8.40
N ASP A 89 0.27 -4.58 -7.99
CA ASP A 89 0.52 -5.75 -8.82
C ASP A 89 0.10 -7.03 -8.09
N ASN A 90 -0.31 -8.03 -8.86
CA ASN A 90 -0.61 -9.37 -8.35
C ASN A 90 0.58 -10.29 -8.57
N PHE A 91 0.97 -11.02 -7.54
CA PHE A 91 2.09 -11.95 -7.59
C PHE A 91 1.71 -13.35 -7.16
N LEU A 92 2.25 -14.34 -7.84
CA LEU A 92 2.33 -15.72 -7.37
C LEU A 92 3.68 -15.93 -6.70
N ILE A 93 3.68 -16.44 -5.47
CA ILE A 93 4.91 -16.85 -4.78
C ILE A 93 5.32 -18.24 -5.28
N GLU A 94 6.56 -18.38 -5.66
CA GLU A 94 7.19 -19.62 -6.15
C GLU A 94 8.29 -20.04 -5.17
N GLU A 95 8.80 -21.28 -5.28
CA GLU A 95 9.81 -21.81 -4.36
C GLU A 95 11.10 -20.96 -4.29
N ASN A 96 11.48 -20.31 -5.40
CA ASN A 96 12.71 -19.53 -5.50
C ASN A 96 12.47 -18.07 -5.93
N GLY A 97 11.32 -17.50 -5.55
CA GLY A 97 11.00 -16.13 -5.87
C GLY A 97 9.52 -15.86 -6.09
N PHE A 98 9.22 -15.06 -7.07
CA PHE A 98 7.84 -14.70 -7.40
C PHE A 98 7.65 -14.52 -8.90
N ARG A 99 6.41 -14.61 -9.35
CA ARG A 99 6.02 -14.32 -10.72
C ARG A 99 4.86 -13.32 -10.76
N LEU A 100 5.01 -12.27 -11.57
CA LEU A 100 3.94 -11.32 -11.85
C LEU A 100 2.78 -12.03 -12.56
N LEU A 101 1.56 -11.78 -12.12
CA LEU A 101 0.34 -12.27 -12.75
C LEU A 101 -0.27 -11.16 -13.63
N GLY A 102 -0.51 -11.49 -14.88
CA GLY A 102 -1.00 -10.56 -15.89
C GLY A 102 0.11 -9.77 -16.61
N PRO A 103 -0.27 -8.82 -17.47
CA PRO A 103 0.67 -7.96 -18.17
C PRO A 103 1.29 -6.95 -17.19
N GLU A 104 2.53 -6.59 -17.45
CA GLU A 104 3.19 -5.53 -16.70
C GLU A 104 2.46 -4.19 -16.89
N LEU A 105 2.17 -3.51 -15.79
CA LEU A 105 1.59 -2.17 -15.80
C LEU A 105 2.68 -1.11 -15.94
N VAL A 106 2.37 -0.07 -16.69
CA VAL A 106 3.22 1.12 -16.79
C VAL A 106 3.29 1.83 -15.44
N LYS A 107 4.51 2.09 -14.95
CA LYS A 107 4.74 2.64 -13.60
C LYS A 107 5.70 3.82 -13.58
N THR A 108 6.55 3.97 -14.58
CA THR A 108 7.49 5.09 -14.60
C THR A 108 6.79 6.38 -15.05
N VAL A 109 7.29 7.51 -14.57
CA VAL A 109 6.73 8.84 -14.92
C VAL A 109 6.74 9.04 -16.43
N ASP A 110 7.87 8.74 -17.09
CA ASP A 110 8.04 8.94 -18.53
C ASP A 110 7.03 8.12 -19.35
N GLU A 111 6.83 6.86 -19.00
CA GLU A 111 5.88 5.98 -19.68
C GLU A 111 4.43 6.43 -19.48
N ILE A 112 4.08 6.84 -18.27
CA ILE A 112 2.73 7.37 -17.96
C ILE A 112 2.48 8.66 -18.74
N GLU A 113 3.44 9.57 -18.78
CA GLU A 113 3.35 10.81 -19.55
C GLU A 113 3.23 10.55 -21.05
N GLU A 114 3.94 9.56 -21.57
CA GLU A 114 3.88 9.21 -22.99
C GLU A 114 2.48 8.66 -23.36
N ILE A 115 1.93 7.74 -22.56
CA ILE A 115 0.55 7.24 -22.77
C ILE A 115 -0.46 8.40 -22.72
N ARG A 116 -0.30 9.30 -21.78
CA ARG A 116 -1.19 10.48 -21.68
C ARG A 116 -1.11 11.38 -22.91
N LYS A 117 0.08 11.64 -23.43
CA LYS A 117 0.26 12.41 -24.68
C LYS A 117 -0.43 11.74 -25.84
N GLN A 118 -0.27 10.43 -25.99
CA GLN A 118 -0.90 9.64 -27.09
C GLN A 118 -2.44 9.65 -27.00
N SER A 119 -3.01 9.65 -25.80
CA SER A 119 -4.45 9.67 -25.61
C SER A 119 -5.11 11.02 -25.86
N LEU A 120 -4.33 12.11 -25.93
CA LEU A 120 -4.80 13.48 -26.17
C LEU A 120 -4.57 13.94 -27.61
N SER A 121 -3.90 13.14 -28.43
CA SER A 121 -3.67 13.39 -29.86
C SER A 121 -4.76 12.73 -30.71
#